data_868dcf39b1bb2303b540bc4baee32c5c
#
_entry.id   868dcf39b1bb2303b540bc4baee32c5c
#
_cell.length_a   1.000
_cell.length_b   1.000
_cell.length_c   1.000
_cell.angle_alpha   90.00
_cell.angle_beta   90.00
_cell.angle_gamma   90.00
#
_symmetry.space_group_name_H-M   'P 1'
#
loop_
_entity.id
_entity.type
_entity.pdbx_description
1 polymer ?
#
loop_
_entity_poly.entity_id
_entity_poly.type
_entity_poly.pdbx_seq_one_letter_code
_entity_poly.pdbx_strand_id
1 'polypeptide(L)'
;MQPSHINLYQRPATKNLFRYRNKVNGSKIMNILSVGECMAEFSPDARNGKFNLGFAGDTFNTAWYIANNHSDVNSAYFSKVGDDELSSQMLKFMSDNRVDTRYIKEIPDSTIGLYLITLANGERTFSYWRNNSAATFLGQNSIDVEIAMEKQDMVYFSGITLAILDSHSRKTLFSCLRMARDAGKKIAFDPNLRPKLWKDKKEMCDVIMAGANLSDIILPSFEDEATWFFDADPISTLKRYQNAGADTVVVKNAGKPISFFSQQGIGTVPIDPVGKLIDSTAAGDSFNSEVLVGLLRKISLTEAINNGAQLAKKVIMGQGALVKSNV
;
A
#
# COMPACT_ATOMS: atom_id res chain seq x y z
N MET A 1 -57.03 -21.66 5.20
CA MET A 1 -55.98 -21.91 4.21
C MET A 1 -54.87 -20.94 4.49
N GLN A 2 -53.78 -21.41 5.12
CA GLN A 2 -52.55 -20.60 5.36
C GLN A 2 -51.63 -20.74 4.15
N PRO A 3 -50.93 -19.68 3.71
CA PRO A 3 -49.88 -19.83 2.72
C PRO A 3 -48.57 -20.23 3.42
N SER A 4 -47.94 -21.24 2.85
CA SER A 4 -46.67 -21.84 3.20
C SER A 4 -45.50 -20.85 3.07
N HIS A 5 -44.70 -20.71 4.13
CA HIS A 5 -43.40 -20.04 4.10
C HIS A 5 -42.41 -20.83 3.24
N ILE A 6 -41.98 -20.24 2.15
CA ILE A 6 -40.83 -20.72 1.38
C ILE A 6 -39.57 -20.12 2.02
N ASN A 7 -38.78 -21.00 2.60
CA ASN A 7 -37.48 -20.69 3.17
C ASN A 7 -36.46 -20.75 2.03
N LEU A 8 -36.00 -19.59 1.53
CA LEU A 8 -34.98 -19.49 0.47
C LEU A 8 -33.72 -18.85 1.00
N TYR A 9 -32.61 -19.54 0.70
CA TYR A 9 -31.22 -19.14 0.83
C TYR A 9 -30.50 -19.45 2.15
N GLN A 10 -30.26 -20.74 2.38
CA GLN A 10 -29.00 -21.14 2.98
C GLN A 10 -27.93 -21.16 1.86
N ARG A 11 -27.07 -20.13 1.78
CA ARG A 11 -25.82 -20.19 1.01
C ARG A 11 -24.90 -21.19 1.72
N PRO A 12 -24.21 -22.10 0.99
CA PRO A 12 -23.21 -22.95 1.61
C PRO A 12 -22.07 -22.08 2.13
N ALA A 13 -21.78 -22.19 3.42
CA ALA A 13 -20.60 -21.62 4.04
C ALA A 13 -19.37 -22.16 3.29
N THR A 14 -18.70 -21.32 2.53
CA THR A 14 -17.36 -21.59 2.02
C THR A 14 -16.47 -21.82 3.23
N LYS A 15 -16.12 -23.08 3.48
CA LYS A 15 -15.16 -23.44 4.52
C LYS A 15 -13.85 -22.72 4.21
N ASN A 16 -13.55 -21.68 5.00
CA ASN A 16 -12.29 -20.99 4.99
C ASN A 16 -11.12 -21.99 5.10
N LEU A 17 -10.41 -22.18 4.01
CA LEU A 17 -9.21 -23.04 3.90
C LEU A 17 -7.96 -22.40 4.54
N PHE A 18 -8.12 -21.27 5.23
CA PHE A 18 -7.03 -20.66 5.99
C PHE A 18 -6.96 -21.26 7.40
N ARG A 19 -6.37 -22.46 7.51
CA ARG A 19 -5.85 -22.91 8.80
C ARG A 19 -4.76 -21.93 9.22
N TYR A 20 -4.99 -21.25 10.35
CA TYR A 20 -3.97 -20.46 11.04
C TYR A 20 -2.67 -21.26 11.14
N ARG A 21 -1.68 -20.93 10.30
CA ARG A 21 -0.30 -21.32 10.53
C ARG A 21 0.29 -20.33 11.53
N ASN A 22 0.10 -20.57 12.82
CA ASN A 22 0.72 -19.75 13.87
C ASN A 22 2.24 -19.91 13.94
N LYS A 23 2.84 -20.83 13.20
CA LYS A 23 4.29 -21.06 13.13
C LYS A 23 4.67 -21.69 11.78
N VAL A 24 5.69 -21.15 11.13
CA VAL A 24 6.46 -21.81 10.08
C VAL A 24 7.81 -22.15 10.69
N ASN A 25 8.22 -23.42 10.69
CA ASN A 25 9.49 -23.91 11.25
C ASN A 25 9.78 -23.45 12.70
N GLY A 26 8.74 -23.36 13.57
CA GLY A 26 8.91 -22.96 14.98
C GLY A 26 8.99 -21.45 15.25
N SER A 27 9.12 -20.61 14.22
CA SER A 27 9.17 -19.16 14.33
C SER A 27 7.76 -18.52 14.31
N LYS A 28 7.58 -17.44 15.08
CA LYS A 28 6.35 -16.65 15.05
C LYS A 28 6.17 -16.03 13.65
N ILE A 29 4.99 -16.21 13.03
CA ILE A 29 4.64 -15.50 11.80
C ILE A 29 4.49 -14.01 12.13
N MET A 30 5.15 -13.16 11.36
CA MET A 30 5.01 -11.71 11.43
C MET A 30 3.79 -11.25 10.65
N ASN A 31 3.11 -10.19 11.10
CA ASN A 31 1.90 -9.69 10.49
C ASN A 31 2.07 -8.22 10.07
N ILE A 32 1.83 -7.94 8.80
CA ILE A 32 1.77 -6.56 8.26
C ILE A 32 0.37 -6.32 7.73
N LEU A 33 -0.24 -5.21 8.13
CA LEU A 33 -1.48 -4.69 7.57
C LEU A 33 -1.17 -3.53 6.65
N SER A 34 -1.49 -3.65 5.36
CA SER A 34 -1.52 -2.52 4.44
C SER A 34 -2.93 -1.94 4.38
N VAL A 35 -3.03 -0.61 4.46
CA VAL A 35 -4.30 0.14 4.55
C VAL A 35 -4.42 1.07 3.36
N GLY A 36 -5.47 0.92 2.53
CA GLY A 36 -5.66 1.81 1.39
C GLY A 36 -6.66 1.32 0.36
N GLU A 37 -6.54 1.84 -0.85
CA GLU A 37 -7.40 1.50 -1.98
C GLU A 37 -6.66 0.63 -3.01
N CYS A 38 -7.33 -0.45 -3.43
CA CYS A 38 -7.02 -1.18 -4.64
C CYS A 38 -8.10 -0.88 -5.68
N MET A 39 -7.69 -0.66 -6.93
CA MET A 39 -8.59 -0.31 -8.04
C MET A 39 -8.51 -1.35 -9.14
N ALA A 40 -9.57 -1.45 -9.95
CA ALA A 40 -9.49 -2.11 -11.24
C ALA A 40 -8.60 -1.31 -12.18
N GLU A 41 -7.62 -1.97 -12.79
CA GLU A 41 -6.72 -1.42 -13.80
C GLU A 41 -7.11 -1.93 -15.18
N PHE A 42 -7.40 -1.03 -16.11
CA PHE A 42 -7.52 -1.36 -17.51
C PHE A 42 -6.26 -0.91 -18.25
N SER A 43 -5.43 -1.86 -18.64
CA SER A 43 -4.21 -1.62 -19.39
C SER A 43 -4.37 -2.03 -20.87
N PRO A 44 -3.73 -1.32 -21.84
CA PRO A 44 -3.84 -1.67 -23.24
C PRO A 44 -3.34 -3.09 -23.52
N ASP A 45 -4.11 -3.86 -24.31
CA ASP A 45 -3.66 -5.13 -24.89
C ASP A 45 -2.94 -4.85 -26.22
N ALA A 46 -2.04 -5.75 -26.61
CA ALA A 46 -1.35 -5.66 -27.91
C ALA A 46 -2.35 -5.69 -29.10
N ARG A 47 -3.55 -6.23 -28.90
CA ARG A 47 -4.64 -6.25 -29.89
C ARG A 47 -5.41 -4.93 -29.80
N ASN A 48 -5.47 -4.22 -30.92
CA ASN A 48 -6.12 -2.92 -31.00
C ASN A 48 -7.56 -2.93 -30.46
N GLY A 49 -7.87 -1.97 -29.59
CA GLY A 49 -9.19 -1.79 -28.98
C GLY A 49 -9.52 -2.76 -27.83
N LYS A 50 -8.57 -3.58 -27.37
CA LYS A 50 -8.74 -4.45 -26.20
C LYS A 50 -7.93 -3.94 -24.99
N PHE A 51 -8.42 -4.31 -23.82
CA PHE A 51 -7.77 -3.99 -22.55
C PHE A 51 -7.65 -5.25 -21.71
N ASN A 52 -6.57 -5.33 -20.95
CA ASN A 52 -6.40 -6.32 -19.90
C ASN A 52 -6.95 -5.74 -18.61
N LEU A 53 -7.73 -6.53 -17.87
CA LEU A 53 -8.16 -6.22 -16.52
C LEU A 53 -7.12 -6.72 -15.54
N GLY A 54 -6.65 -5.82 -14.68
CA GLY A 54 -5.80 -6.09 -13.53
C GLY A 54 -6.34 -5.40 -12.29
N PHE A 55 -5.64 -5.57 -11.17
CA PHE A 55 -5.94 -4.87 -9.92
C PHE A 55 -4.64 -4.32 -9.34
N ALA A 56 -4.62 -3.02 -9.02
CA ALA A 56 -3.45 -2.35 -8.49
C ALA A 56 -3.83 -1.14 -7.61
N GLY A 57 -2.89 -0.73 -6.77
CA GLY A 57 -2.97 0.41 -5.88
C GLY A 57 -1.68 0.43 -5.06
N ASP A 58 -1.18 1.59 -4.65
CA ASP A 58 0.14 1.72 -4.03
C ASP A 58 0.33 0.80 -2.81
N THR A 59 -0.57 0.89 -1.83
CA THR A 59 -0.51 0.04 -0.64
C THR A 59 -0.83 -1.42 -0.94
N PHE A 60 -1.68 -1.69 -1.95
CA PHE A 60 -1.96 -3.05 -2.39
C PHE A 60 -0.75 -3.67 -3.12
N ASN A 61 -0.08 -2.92 -3.98
CA ASN A 61 1.15 -3.39 -4.64
C ASN A 61 2.19 -3.82 -3.60
N THR A 62 2.41 -2.99 -2.57
CA THR A 62 3.30 -3.33 -1.45
C THR A 62 2.84 -4.62 -0.75
N ALA A 63 1.54 -4.76 -0.42
CA ALA A 63 0.99 -5.96 0.19
C ALA A 63 1.17 -7.21 -0.68
N TRP A 64 0.98 -7.06 -1.99
CA TRP A 64 1.15 -8.14 -2.97
C TRP A 64 2.60 -8.63 -3.03
N TYR A 65 3.58 -7.70 -3.08
CA TYR A 65 5.00 -8.08 -3.07
C TYR A 65 5.39 -8.78 -1.78
N ILE A 66 4.92 -8.31 -0.61
CA ILE A 66 5.13 -8.98 0.67
C ILE A 66 4.57 -10.41 0.62
N ALA A 67 3.31 -10.58 0.23
CA ALA A 67 2.63 -11.88 0.20
C ALA A 67 3.30 -12.88 -0.74
N ASN A 68 3.82 -12.41 -1.89
CA ASN A 68 4.38 -13.28 -2.91
C ASN A 68 5.87 -13.62 -2.69
N ASN A 69 6.63 -12.75 -2.02
CA ASN A 69 8.06 -12.94 -1.81
C ASN A 69 8.40 -13.50 -0.42
N HIS A 70 7.51 -13.39 0.59
CA HIS A 70 7.82 -13.69 1.98
C HIS A 70 6.78 -14.61 2.62
N SER A 71 7.04 -15.91 2.65
CA SER A 71 6.13 -16.94 3.20
C SER A 71 6.03 -16.94 4.73
N ASP A 72 6.96 -16.29 5.43
CA ASP A 72 7.03 -16.11 6.88
C ASP A 72 6.33 -14.84 7.36
N VAL A 73 5.77 -14.05 6.44
CA VAL A 73 5.00 -12.83 6.72
C VAL A 73 3.56 -13.01 6.25
N ASN A 74 2.60 -12.77 7.13
CA ASN A 74 1.19 -12.63 6.77
C ASN A 74 0.95 -11.20 6.31
N SER A 75 0.70 -11.02 5.02
CA SER A 75 0.36 -9.74 4.41
C SER A 75 -1.15 -9.57 4.37
N ALA A 76 -1.70 -8.78 5.28
CA ALA A 76 -3.12 -8.47 5.35
C ALA A 76 -3.43 -7.13 4.67
N TYR A 77 -4.64 -7.02 4.14
CA TYR A 77 -5.10 -5.78 3.52
C TYR A 77 -6.39 -5.29 4.18
N PHE A 78 -6.41 -4.00 4.56
CA PHE A 78 -7.59 -3.31 5.06
C PHE A 78 -8.09 -2.32 4.02
N SER A 79 -9.30 -2.55 3.54
CA SER A 79 -9.98 -1.71 2.56
C SER A 79 -11.48 -1.90 2.65
N LYS A 80 -12.22 -1.21 1.80
CA LYS A 80 -13.62 -1.48 1.52
C LYS A 80 -13.83 -1.70 0.03
N VAL A 81 -14.78 -2.59 -0.31
CA VAL A 81 -15.15 -2.95 -1.67
C VAL A 81 -16.66 -2.84 -1.82
N GLY A 82 -17.16 -2.86 -3.04
CA GLY A 82 -18.60 -2.97 -3.30
C GLY A 82 -19.11 -4.39 -3.18
N ASP A 83 -20.40 -4.56 -3.45
CA ASP A 83 -21.09 -5.85 -3.53
C ASP A 83 -21.29 -6.32 -4.99
N ASP A 84 -20.59 -5.69 -5.92
CA ASP A 84 -20.63 -5.99 -7.35
C ASP A 84 -19.64 -7.09 -7.77
N GLU A 85 -19.81 -7.55 -9.02
CA GLU A 85 -18.97 -8.61 -9.60
C GLU A 85 -17.49 -8.19 -9.71
N LEU A 86 -17.19 -6.92 -10.00
CA LEU A 86 -15.82 -6.44 -10.12
C LEU A 86 -15.11 -6.45 -8.76
N SER A 87 -15.82 -6.09 -7.70
CA SER A 87 -15.36 -6.20 -6.31
C SER A 87 -15.07 -7.66 -5.92
N SER A 88 -15.96 -8.59 -6.31
CA SER A 88 -15.78 -10.03 -6.07
C SER A 88 -14.55 -10.58 -6.80
N GLN A 89 -14.32 -10.17 -8.04
CA GLN A 89 -13.12 -10.55 -8.81
C GLN A 89 -11.84 -10.02 -8.17
N MET A 90 -11.85 -8.79 -7.64
CA MET A 90 -10.71 -8.22 -6.93
C MET A 90 -10.40 -9.01 -5.65
N LEU A 91 -11.41 -9.34 -4.84
CA LEU A 91 -11.21 -10.15 -3.63
C LEU A 91 -10.64 -11.53 -3.95
N LYS A 92 -11.14 -12.16 -5.02
CA LYS A 92 -10.60 -13.43 -5.50
C LYS A 92 -9.14 -13.28 -5.94
N PHE A 93 -8.82 -12.24 -6.71
CA PHE A 93 -7.46 -11.97 -7.15
C PHE A 93 -6.49 -11.78 -5.97
N MET A 94 -6.89 -11.01 -4.96
CA MET A 94 -6.11 -10.83 -3.74
C MET A 94 -5.84 -12.16 -3.02
N SER A 95 -6.89 -12.96 -2.83
CA SER A 95 -6.80 -14.27 -2.16
C SER A 95 -5.93 -15.27 -2.94
N ASP A 96 -6.09 -15.33 -4.26
CA ASP A 96 -5.28 -16.19 -5.14
C ASP A 96 -3.79 -15.81 -5.09
N ASN A 97 -3.48 -14.55 -4.78
CA ASN A 97 -2.13 -14.02 -4.58
C ASN A 97 -1.70 -13.96 -3.11
N ARG A 98 -2.33 -14.74 -2.23
CA ARG A 98 -1.96 -14.90 -0.80
C ARG A 98 -2.06 -13.65 0.06
N VAL A 99 -2.75 -12.59 -0.40
CA VAL A 99 -3.07 -11.43 0.43
C VAL A 99 -4.26 -11.78 1.32
N ASP A 100 -4.13 -11.57 2.63
CA ASP A 100 -5.17 -11.84 3.61
C ASP A 100 -6.26 -10.77 3.54
N THR A 101 -7.45 -11.17 3.08
CA THR A 101 -8.60 -10.29 2.83
C THR A 101 -9.61 -10.21 3.99
N ARG A 102 -9.33 -10.82 5.14
CA ARG A 102 -10.27 -10.88 6.30
C ARG A 102 -10.73 -9.52 6.80
N TYR A 103 -9.94 -8.49 6.58
CA TYR A 103 -10.21 -7.14 7.04
C TYR A 103 -10.80 -6.25 5.94
N ILE A 104 -11.14 -6.81 4.79
CA ILE A 104 -11.87 -6.09 3.74
C ILE A 104 -13.36 -6.24 4.00
N LYS A 105 -14.09 -5.13 3.95
CA LYS A 105 -15.55 -5.09 4.18
C LYS A 105 -16.28 -4.68 2.90
N GLU A 106 -17.40 -5.35 2.64
CA GLU A 106 -18.30 -4.98 1.55
C GLU A 106 -19.21 -3.82 1.98
N ILE A 107 -19.43 -2.88 1.08
CA ILE A 107 -20.37 -1.76 1.20
C ILE A 107 -21.49 -1.99 0.19
N PRO A 108 -22.75 -2.13 0.63
CA PRO A 108 -23.89 -2.28 -0.27
C PRO A 108 -24.02 -1.11 -1.26
N ASP A 109 -24.48 -1.39 -2.46
CA ASP A 109 -24.73 -0.42 -3.53
C ASP A 109 -23.48 0.41 -3.89
N SER A 110 -22.28 -0.17 -3.73
CA SER A 110 -21.02 0.49 -4.01
C SER A 110 -20.17 -0.35 -4.97
N THR A 111 -19.06 0.23 -5.44
CA THR A 111 -18.10 -0.45 -6.32
C THR A 111 -16.67 -0.07 -5.93
N ILE A 112 -15.67 -0.76 -6.49
CA ILE A 112 -14.26 -0.36 -6.38
C ILE A 112 -13.94 0.79 -7.34
N GLY A 113 -12.86 1.53 -7.06
CA GLY A 113 -12.31 2.51 -7.99
C GLY A 113 -11.78 1.82 -9.26
N LEU A 114 -11.72 2.60 -10.34
CA LEU A 114 -11.24 2.13 -11.64
C LEU A 114 -10.29 3.15 -12.25
N TYR A 115 -9.27 2.70 -12.94
CA TYR A 115 -8.49 3.54 -13.83
C TYR A 115 -8.15 2.88 -15.17
N LEU A 116 -8.01 3.71 -16.18
CA LEU A 116 -7.65 3.33 -17.53
C LEU A 116 -6.26 3.89 -17.86
N ILE A 117 -5.39 3.03 -18.34
CA ILE A 117 -4.10 3.42 -18.91
C ILE A 117 -4.27 3.58 -20.42
N THR A 118 -3.87 4.73 -20.95
CA THR A 118 -3.77 4.96 -22.40
C THR A 118 -2.35 5.33 -22.75
N LEU A 119 -1.94 4.96 -23.97
CA LEU A 119 -0.63 5.28 -24.52
C LEU A 119 -0.82 6.37 -25.58
N ALA A 120 -0.24 7.55 -25.36
CA ALA A 120 -0.21 8.64 -26.32
C ALA A 120 1.26 9.01 -26.60
N ASN A 121 1.71 8.85 -27.84
CA ASN A 121 3.09 9.13 -28.27
C ASN A 121 4.17 8.40 -27.45
N GLY A 122 3.87 7.19 -26.96
CA GLY A 122 4.77 6.40 -26.11
C GLY A 122 4.71 6.77 -24.63
N GLU A 123 3.97 7.82 -24.25
CA GLU A 123 3.75 8.20 -22.85
C GLU A 123 2.45 7.61 -22.32
N ARG A 124 2.47 7.24 -21.03
CA ARG A 124 1.28 6.74 -20.33
C ARG A 124 0.48 7.89 -19.77
N THR A 125 -0.82 7.86 -20.03
CA THR A 125 -1.78 8.73 -19.36
C THR A 125 -2.80 7.89 -18.60
N PHE A 126 -3.34 8.47 -17.53
CA PHE A 126 -4.24 7.78 -16.62
C PHE A 126 -5.55 8.54 -16.50
N SER A 127 -6.66 7.85 -16.71
CA SER A 127 -8.01 8.36 -16.44
C SER A 127 -8.59 7.59 -15.26
N TYR A 128 -9.19 8.30 -14.28
CA TYR A 128 -9.65 7.72 -13.04
C TYR A 128 -11.15 7.88 -12.83
N TRP A 129 -11.81 6.83 -12.33
CA TRP A 129 -13.19 6.83 -11.84
C TRP A 129 -13.18 6.25 -10.43
N ARG A 130 -12.97 7.10 -9.41
CA ARG A 130 -12.78 6.67 -8.02
C ARG A 130 -13.45 7.54 -6.97
N ASN A 131 -14.11 8.65 -7.34
CA ASN A 131 -14.62 9.62 -6.38
C ASN A 131 -15.63 9.04 -5.39
N ASN A 132 -16.35 7.98 -5.77
CA ASN A 132 -17.34 7.30 -4.94
C ASN A 132 -16.98 5.82 -4.76
N SER A 133 -15.71 5.45 -4.82
CA SER A 133 -15.30 4.08 -4.57
C SER A 133 -15.55 3.69 -3.11
N ALA A 134 -15.84 2.43 -2.86
CA ALA A 134 -16.07 1.91 -1.51
C ALA A 134 -14.90 2.21 -0.55
N ALA A 135 -13.66 2.28 -1.06
CA ALA A 135 -12.48 2.58 -0.26
C ALA A 135 -12.51 4.00 0.37
N THR A 136 -13.28 4.94 -0.19
CA THR A 136 -13.46 6.28 0.42
C THR A 136 -14.17 6.22 1.78
N PHE A 137 -14.86 5.12 2.09
CA PHE A 137 -15.54 4.87 3.36
C PHE A 137 -14.68 4.11 4.39
N LEU A 138 -13.41 3.89 4.11
CA LEU A 138 -12.49 3.07 4.90
C LEU A 138 -12.42 3.52 6.38
N GLY A 139 -12.41 4.81 6.66
CA GLY A 139 -12.33 5.38 8.01
C GLY A 139 -13.67 5.65 8.71
N GLN A 140 -14.82 5.28 8.14
CA GLN A 140 -16.12 5.62 8.73
C GLN A 140 -16.43 4.87 10.03
N ASN A 141 -15.89 3.65 10.20
CA ASN A 141 -16.13 2.84 11.39
C ASN A 141 -14.81 2.56 12.11
N SER A 142 -14.59 3.15 13.28
CA SER A 142 -13.36 2.96 14.07
C SER A 142 -13.18 1.50 14.50
N ILE A 143 -14.26 0.79 14.82
CA ILE A 143 -14.19 -0.60 15.28
C ILE A 143 -13.60 -1.51 14.20
N ASP A 144 -13.96 -1.33 12.92
CA ASP A 144 -13.39 -2.09 11.82
C ASP A 144 -11.87 -1.85 11.70
N VAL A 145 -11.45 -0.57 11.84
CA VAL A 145 -10.04 -0.17 11.78
C VAL A 145 -9.25 -0.75 12.96
N GLU A 146 -9.79 -0.66 14.18
CA GLU A 146 -9.18 -1.18 15.41
C GLU A 146 -9.00 -2.70 15.35
N ILE A 147 -10.05 -3.45 14.94
CA ILE A 147 -9.99 -4.91 14.78
C ILE A 147 -8.93 -5.31 13.75
N ALA A 148 -8.81 -4.56 12.64
CA ALA A 148 -7.82 -4.85 11.62
C ALA A 148 -6.38 -4.65 12.14
N MET A 149 -6.15 -3.67 13.02
CA MET A 149 -4.83 -3.33 13.57
C MET A 149 -4.45 -4.19 14.78
N GLU A 150 -5.40 -4.83 15.48
CA GLU A 150 -5.19 -5.48 16.77
C GLU A 150 -4.04 -6.53 16.75
N LYS A 151 -4.04 -7.41 15.75
CA LYS A 151 -3.11 -8.55 15.67
C LYS A 151 -1.89 -8.31 14.77
N GLN A 152 -1.64 -7.06 14.40
CA GLN A 152 -0.53 -6.72 13.53
C GLN A 152 0.75 -6.43 14.33
N ASP A 153 1.89 -6.71 13.72
CA ASP A 153 3.20 -6.24 14.21
C ASP A 153 3.53 -4.87 13.59
N MET A 154 3.02 -4.61 12.36
CA MET A 154 3.20 -3.35 11.63
C MET A 154 1.92 -2.97 10.87
N VAL A 155 1.63 -1.67 10.80
CA VAL A 155 0.58 -1.07 9.97
C VAL A 155 1.23 -0.14 8.96
N TYR A 156 0.95 -0.35 7.67
CA TYR A 156 1.46 0.45 6.56
C TYR A 156 0.32 1.17 5.85
N PHE A 157 0.48 2.45 5.58
CA PHE A 157 -0.47 3.27 4.84
C PHE A 157 0.27 4.33 4.01
N SER A 158 -0.46 5.05 3.14
CA SER A 158 0.13 6.04 2.26
C SER A 158 -0.59 7.39 2.28
N GLY A 159 0.02 8.40 1.66
CA GLY A 159 -0.61 9.69 1.41
C GLY A 159 -1.85 9.56 0.53
N ILE A 160 -1.89 8.60 -0.40
CA ILE A 160 -3.09 8.31 -1.20
C ILE A 160 -4.23 7.81 -0.29
N THR A 161 -3.94 6.93 0.68
CA THR A 161 -4.92 6.51 1.68
C THR A 161 -5.56 7.70 2.39
N LEU A 162 -4.74 8.68 2.78
CA LEU A 162 -5.24 9.90 3.44
C LEU A 162 -6.03 10.80 2.49
N ALA A 163 -5.61 10.90 1.23
CA ALA A 163 -6.20 11.78 0.23
C ALA A 163 -7.62 11.38 -0.17
N ILE A 164 -7.91 10.08 -0.21
CA ILE A 164 -9.25 9.58 -0.61
C ILE A 164 -10.29 9.69 0.51
N LEU A 165 -9.86 9.90 1.75
CA LEU A 165 -10.73 9.99 2.92
C LEU A 165 -11.24 11.42 3.14
N ASP A 166 -12.47 11.54 3.59
CA ASP A 166 -12.97 12.80 4.13
C ASP A 166 -12.28 13.15 5.47
N SER A 167 -12.53 14.36 5.97
CA SER A 167 -11.89 14.84 7.19
C SER A 167 -12.28 14.05 8.45
N HIS A 168 -13.49 13.48 8.49
CA HIS A 168 -13.96 12.66 9.60
C HIS A 168 -13.25 11.30 9.59
N SER A 169 -13.27 10.61 8.45
CA SER A 169 -12.60 9.31 8.25
C SER A 169 -11.09 9.40 8.46
N ARG A 170 -10.43 10.50 8.04
CA ARG A 170 -9.02 10.76 8.35
C ARG A 170 -8.75 10.85 9.86
N LYS A 171 -9.60 11.58 10.61
CA LYS A 171 -9.46 11.69 12.07
C LYS A 171 -9.62 10.34 12.76
N THR A 172 -10.58 9.53 12.33
CA THR A 172 -10.79 8.17 12.82
C THR A 172 -9.55 7.31 12.58
N LEU A 173 -9.03 7.29 11.33
CA LEU A 173 -7.82 6.54 10.99
C LEU A 173 -6.62 7.00 11.85
N PHE A 174 -6.40 8.31 11.99
CA PHE A 174 -5.32 8.85 12.82
C PHE A 174 -5.45 8.47 14.30
N SER A 175 -6.68 8.45 14.84
CA SER A 175 -6.91 7.97 16.22
C SER A 175 -6.54 6.50 16.37
N CYS A 176 -6.97 5.64 15.44
CA CYS A 176 -6.66 4.21 15.48
C CYS A 176 -5.15 3.94 15.28
N LEU A 177 -4.48 4.67 14.38
CA LEU A 177 -3.02 4.58 14.20
C LEU A 177 -2.26 4.96 15.48
N ARG A 178 -2.70 6.01 16.17
CA ARG A 178 -2.11 6.41 17.45
C ARG A 178 -2.29 5.31 18.50
N MET A 179 -3.51 4.79 18.65
CA MET A 179 -3.78 3.69 19.57
C MET A 179 -2.94 2.44 19.25
N ALA A 180 -2.79 2.10 17.97
CA ALA A 180 -1.94 1.00 17.56
C ALA A 180 -0.47 1.24 17.89
N ARG A 181 0.05 2.46 17.65
CA ARG A 181 1.42 2.86 18.03
C ARG A 181 1.64 2.78 19.55
N ASP A 182 0.70 3.31 20.33
CA ASP A 182 0.75 3.28 21.80
C ASP A 182 0.70 1.84 22.34
N ALA A 183 0.06 0.92 21.62
CA ALA A 183 0.06 -0.52 21.89
C ALA A 183 1.34 -1.25 21.37
N GLY A 184 2.36 -0.51 20.92
CA GLY A 184 3.67 -1.04 20.51
C GLY A 184 3.72 -1.57 19.07
N LYS A 185 2.72 -1.32 18.24
CA LYS A 185 2.76 -1.63 16.81
C LYS A 185 3.67 -0.63 16.09
N LYS A 186 4.39 -1.06 15.07
CA LYS A 186 5.13 -0.15 14.19
C LYS A 186 4.21 0.45 13.15
N ILE A 187 4.26 1.77 12.98
CA ILE A 187 3.50 2.51 11.98
C ILE A 187 4.45 2.94 10.87
N ALA A 188 4.16 2.52 9.64
CA ALA A 188 4.93 2.84 8.44
C ALA A 188 4.09 3.65 7.45
N PHE A 189 4.70 4.66 6.84
CA PHE A 189 4.04 5.62 5.98
C PHE A 189 4.85 5.92 4.72
N ASP A 190 4.21 5.82 3.56
CA ASP A 190 4.72 6.40 2.31
C ASP A 190 3.93 7.68 2.01
N PRO A 191 4.55 8.87 2.05
CA PRO A 191 3.89 10.12 1.71
C PRO A 191 3.22 10.11 0.34
N ASN A 192 3.84 9.51 -0.65
CA ASN A 192 3.30 9.22 -1.99
C ASN A 192 2.35 10.33 -2.48
N LEU A 193 2.90 11.56 -2.56
CA LEU A 193 2.16 12.78 -2.86
C LEU A 193 1.46 12.69 -4.22
N ARG A 194 0.19 13.00 -4.24
CA ARG A 194 -0.65 13.01 -5.45
C ARG A 194 -1.51 14.27 -5.46
N PRO A 195 -0.98 15.42 -5.90
CA PRO A 195 -1.63 16.73 -5.76
C PRO A 195 -3.06 16.77 -6.28
N LYS A 196 -3.35 16.01 -7.34
CA LYS A 196 -4.69 15.96 -7.96
C LYS A 196 -5.78 15.35 -7.05
N LEU A 197 -5.41 14.69 -5.96
CA LEU A 197 -6.34 14.10 -5.00
C LEU A 197 -6.70 15.06 -3.85
N TRP A 198 -6.05 16.22 -3.77
CA TRP A 198 -6.21 17.17 -2.70
C TRP A 198 -6.91 18.42 -3.19
N LYS A 199 -7.61 19.08 -2.28
CA LYS A 199 -8.26 20.38 -2.57
C LYS A 199 -7.23 21.43 -2.98
N ASP A 200 -6.13 21.49 -2.24
CA ASP A 200 -5.03 22.40 -2.49
C ASP A 200 -3.72 21.87 -1.87
N LYS A 201 -2.62 22.54 -2.21
CA LYS A 201 -1.28 22.20 -1.73
C LYS A 201 -1.16 22.25 -0.20
N LYS A 202 -1.79 23.24 0.43
CA LYS A 202 -1.70 23.44 1.88
C LYS A 202 -2.32 22.27 2.61
N GLU A 203 -3.54 21.85 2.24
CA GLU A 203 -4.19 20.67 2.80
C GLU A 203 -3.34 19.43 2.62
N MET A 204 -2.80 19.21 1.42
CA MET A 204 -1.91 18.08 1.14
C MET A 204 -0.73 18.06 2.12
N CYS A 205 0.04 19.12 2.18
CA CYS A 205 1.22 19.17 3.03
C CYS A 205 0.88 19.01 4.52
N ASP A 206 -0.17 19.67 5.00
CA ASP A 206 -0.60 19.59 6.40
C ASP A 206 -1.03 18.16 6.79
N VAL A 207 -1.80 17.49 5.93
CA VAL A 207 -2.29 16.13 6.20
C VAL A 207 -1.16 15.09 6.08
N ILE A 208 -0.25 15.26 5.10
CA ILE A 208 0.94 14.40 4.98
C ILE A 208 1.81 14.52 6.25
N MET A 209 2.05 15.73 6.74
CA MET A 209 2.83 15.91 7.98
C MET A 209 2.09 15.39 9.20
N ALA A 210 0.75 15.46 9.25
CA ALA A 210 -0.02 14.83 10.31
C ALA A 210 0.11 13.29 10.30
N GLY A 211 0.12 12.65 9.12
CA GLY A 211 0.42 11.23 8.97
C GLY A 211 1.85 10.89 9.39
N ALA A 212 2.81 11.72 9.00
CA ALA A 212 4.22 11.56 9.37
C ALA A 212 4.44 11.58 10.88
N ASN A 213 3.78 12.51 11.60
CA ASN A 213 3.87 12.62 13.07
C ASN A 213 3.37 11.37 13.83
N LEU A 214 2.59 10.52 13.19
CA LEU A 214 2.08 9.27 13.75
C LEU A 214 2.93 8.06 13.38
N SER A 215 3.94 8.24 12.54
CA SER A 215 4.67 7.14 11.90
C SER A 215 6.07 6.97 12.50
N ASP A 216 6.47 5.70 12.71
CA ASP A 216 7.82 5.33 13.14
C ASP A 216 8.77 5.22 11.93
N ILE A 217 8.21 4.81 10.76
CA ILE A 217 8.95 4.54 9.53
C ILE A 217 8.34 5.37 8.41
N ILE A 218 9.16 6.15 7.69
CA ILE A 218 8.69 6.98 6.57
C ILE A 218 9.54 6.71 5.33
N LEU A 219 8.86 6.47 4.20
CA LEU A 219 9.47 6.02 2.94
C LEU A 219 9.19 7.01 1.78
N PRO A 220 9.62 8.27 1.82
CA PRO A 220 9.31 9.29 0.84
C PRO A 220 10.08 9.10 -0.47
N SER A 221 9.57 9.74 -1.54
CA SER A 221 10.26 9.91 -2.82
C SER A 221 10.78 11.34 -2.93
N PHE A 222 12.10 11.54 -3.07
CA PHE A 222 12.73 12.88 -3.04
C PHE A 222 12.16 13.84 -4.09
N GLU A 223 11.83 13.36 -5.28
CA GLU A 223 11.26 14.19 -6.35
C GLU A 223 9.94 14.85 -5.92
N ASP A 224 9.07 14.10 -5.25
CA ASP A 224 7.82 14.63 -4.70
C ASP A 224 8.11 15.65 -3.58
N GLU A 225 9.03 15.33 -2.68
CA GLU A 225 9.37 16.18 -1.53
C GLU A 225 10.01 17.50 -1.97
N ALA A 226 10.94 17.44 -2.92
CA ALA A 226 11.56 18.64 -3.50
C ALA A 226 10.52 19.54 -4.18
N THR A 227 9.55 18.96 -4.86
CA THR A 227 8.52 19.70 -5.60
C THR A 227 7.52 20.38 -4.65
N TRP A 228 7.07 19.69 -3.60
CA TRP A 228 5.93 20.12 -2.82
C TRP A 228 6.26 20.68 -1.45
N PHE A 229 7.35 20.22 -0.83
CA PHE A 229 7.88 20.78 0.42
C PHE A 229 9.09 21.67 0.20
N PHE A 230 9.60 21.76 -1.05
CA PHE A 230 10.77 22.56 -1.41
C PHE A 230 12.06 22.10 -0.69
N ASP A 231 12.17 20.81 -0.39
CA ASP A 231 13.38 20.25 0.16
C ASP A 231 14.54 20.38 -0.87
N ALA A 232 15.65 20.98 -0.46
CA ALA A 232 16.77 21.26 -1.35
C ALA A 232 17.54 20.00 -1.77
N ASP A 233 17.53 18.99 -0.90
CA ASP A 233 18.26 17.73 -1.05
C ASP A 233 17.62 16.62 -0.20
N PRO A 234 17.99 15.34 -0.41
CA PRO A 234 17.47 14.22 0.38
C PRO A 234 17.72 14.34 1.89
N ILE A 235 18.78 15.03 2.30
CA ILE A 235 19.12 15.23 3.73
C ILE A 235 18.11 16.20 4.37
N SER A 236 17.67 17.20 3.64
CA SER A 236 16.61 18.12 4.09
C SER A 236 15.29 17.37 4.32
N THR A 237 14.94 16.45 3.43
CA THR A 237 13.79 15.55 3.58
C THR A 237 13.92 14.66 4.82
N LEU A 238 15.09 14.03 5.03
CA LEU A 238 15.36 13.23 6.23
C LEU A 238 15.13 14.04 7.50
N LYS A 239 15.71 15.24 7.58
CA LYS A 239 15.60 16.11 8.76
C LYS A 239 14.14 16.52 9.04
N ARG A 240 13.38 16.84 8.01
CA ARG A 240 11.98 17.22 8.17
C ARG A 240 11.15 16.07 8.77
N TYR A 241 11.32 14.86 8.29
CA TYR A 241 10.60 13.70 8.82
C TYR A 241 11.16 13.20 10.16
N GLN A 242 12.45 13.32 10.40
CA GLN A 242 13.04 13.11 11.73
C GLN A 242 12.46 14.07 12.77
N ASN A 243 12.35 15.37 12.42
CA ASN A 243 11.73 16.37 13.28
C ASN A 243 10.23 16.11 13.53
N ALA A 244 9.55 15.40 12.61
CA ALA A 244 8.19 14.90 12.81
C ALA A 244 8.10 13.69 13.76
N GLY A 245 9.24 13.14 14.22
CA GLY A 245 9.29 12.08 15.23
C GLY A 245 9.47 10.67 14.65
N ALA A 246 9.87 10.53 13.38
CA ALA A 246 10.17 9.23 12.79
C ALA A 246 11.47 8.63 13.34
N ASP A 247 11.45 7.33 13.68
CA ASP A 247 12.64 6.56 14.09
C ASP A 247 13.50 6.16 12.88
N THR A 248 12.86 5.98 11.72
CA THR A 248 13.51 5.55 10.47
C THR A 248 12.90 6.31 9.30
N VAL A 249 13.77 6.89 8.46
CA VAL A 249 13.37 7.54 7.20
C VAL A 249 14.24 7.00 6.08
N VAL A 250 13.64 6.59 4.96
CA VAL A 250 14.38 6.12 3.77
C VAL A 250 13.90 6.91 2.57
N VAL A 251 14.72 7.83 2.08
CA VAL A 251 14.40 8.71 0.95
C VAL A 251 14.78 8.06 -0.37
N LYS A 252 13.79 7.57 -1.11
CA LYS A 252 13.95 7.04 -2.47
C LYS A 252 14.34 8.18 -3.42
N ASN A 253 15.27 7.94 -4.37
CA ASN A 253 15.81 9.00 -5.22
C ASN A 253 16.01 8.57 -6.69
N ALA A 254 14.99 7.96 -7.29
CA ALA A 254 14.90 7.68 -8.74
C ALA A 254 16.22 7.16 -9.38
N GLY A 255 16.80 6.08 -8.85
CA GLY A 255 18.05 5.49 -9.37
C GLY A 255 19.34 6.20 -8.96
N LYS A 256 19.26 7.29 -8.18
CA LYS A 256 20.37 7.91 -7.47
C LYS A 256 20.55 7.29 -6.09
N PRO A 257 21.66 7.56 -5.36
CA PRO A 257 21.86 7.04 -4.02
C PRO A 257 20.67 7.32 -3.09
N ILE A 258 20.26 6.30 -2.33
CA ILE A 258 19.19 6.39 -1.34
C ILE A 258 19.77 6.88 -0.03
N SER A 259 19.24 7.97 0.49
CA SER A 259 19.63 8.50 1.81
C SER A 259 18.69 7.96 2.89
N PHE A 260 19.23 7.64 4.06
CA PHE A 260 18.41 7.15 5.16
C PHE A 260 18.85 7.73 6.51
N PHE A 261 17.90 7.75 7.43
CA PHE A 261 18.10 8.03 8.85
C PHE A 261 17.61 6.85 9.68
N SER A 262 18.35 6.51 10.72
CA SER A 262 17.95 5.56 11.76
C SER A 262 18.52 5.99 13.12
N GLN A 263 18.22 5.24 14.18
CA GLN A 263 18.86 5.47 15.49
C GLN A 263 20.39 5.38 15.47
N GLN A 264 20.97 4.76 14.44
CA GLN A 264 22.43 4.66 14.23
C GLN A 264 23.03 5.89 13.51
N GLY A 265 22.18 6.81 13.05
CA GLY A 265 22.56 8.02 12.33
C GLY A 265 22.08 8.06 10.88
N ILE A 266 22.69 8.98 10.11
CA ILE A 266 22.40 9.18 8.69
C ILE A 266 23.40 8.36 7.86
N GLY A 267 22.89 7.72 6.82
CA GLY A 267 23.68 6.96 5.86
C GLY A 267 23.16 7.11 4.43
N THR A 268 23.92 6.57 3.50
CA THR A 268 23.56 6.54 2.07
C THR A 268 23.91 5.17 1.47
N VAL A 269 23.01 4.64 0.65
CA VAL A 269 23.21 3.40 -0.10
C VAL A 269 23.31 3.74 -1.59
N PRO A 270 24.41 3.40 -2.27
CA PRO A 270 24.53 3.56 -3.72
C PRO A 270 23.57 2.60 -4.43
N ILE A 271 23.03 3.02 -5.58
CA ILE A 271 22.13 2.22 -6.40
C ILE A 271 22.81 1.89 -7.71
N ASP A 272 22.78 0.60 -8.07
CA ASP A 272 23.31 0.16 -9.35
C ASP A 272 22.46 0.69 -10.52
N PRO A 273 23.08 1.15 -11.59
CA PRO A 273 22.36 1.58 -12.78
C PRO A 273 21.45 0.48 -13.32
N VAL A 274 20.32 0.89 -13.87
CA VAL A 274 19.36 -0.01 -14.55
C VAL A 274 19.67 0.00 -16.05
N GLY A 275 19.84 -1.19 -16.65
CA GLY A 275 20.18 -1.30 -18.06
C GLY A 275 19.06 -0.84 -19.00
N LYS A 276 17.82 -1.27 -18.76
CA LYS A 276 16.65 -0.91 -19.57
C LYS A 276 15.43 -0.70 -18.69
N LEU A 277 14.92 0.51 -18.67
CA LEU A 277 13.64 0.85 -18.07
C LEU A 277 12.52 0.46 -19.05
N ILE A 278 11.61 -0.41 -18.61
CA ILE A 278 10.40 -0.77 -19.34
C ILE A 278 9.20 -0.04 -18.76
N ASP A 279 9.03 -0.12 -17.43
CA ASP A 279 7.88 0.42 -16.75
C ASP A 279 8.24 0.77 -15.29
N SER A 280 8.10 2.01 -14.89
CA SER A 280 8.42 2.46 -13.52
C SER A 280 7.26 2.26 -12.52
N THR A 281 6.12 1.73 -12.97
CA THR A 281 4.95 1.50 -12.11
C THR A 281 5.31 0.55 -10.97
N ALA A 282 4.90 0.88 -9.76
CA ALA A 282 5.13 0.13 -8.53
C ALA A 282 6.61 -0.10 -8.12
N ALA A 283 7.57 0.61 -8.73
CA ALA A 283 8.97 0.54 -8.29
C ALA A 283 9.13 0.92 -6.82
N GLY A 284 8.50 2.02 -6.40
CA GLY A 284 8.45 2.47 -5.01
C GLY A 284 7.74 1.49 -4.08
N ASP A 285 6.62 0.92 -4.54
CA ASP A 285 5.81 -0.01 -3.75
C ASP A 285 6.56 -1.33 -3.50
N SER A 286 7.23 -1.86 -4.53
CA SER A 286 8.06 -3.05 -4.43
C SER A 286 9.29 -2.82 -3.55
N PHE A 287 9.93 -1.65 -3.65
CA PHE A 287 11.00 -1.24 -2.75
C PHE A 287 10.53 -1.21 -1.29
N ASN A 288 9.38 -0.57 -1.03
CA ASN A 288 8.80 -0.46 0.30
C ASN A 288 8.55 -1.84 0.92
N SER A 289 8.09 -2.82 0.13
CA SER A 289 7.80 -4.18 0.62
C SER A 289 9.02 -4.83 1.28
N GLU A 290 10.18 -4.75 0.65
CA GLU A 290 11.44 -5.33 1.17
C GLU A 290 11.96 -4.58 2.40
N VAL A 291 11.87 -3.23 2.38
CA VAL A 291 12.30 -2.43 3.54
C VAL A 291 11.44 -2.73 4.76
N LEU A 292 10.11 -2.81 4.61
CA LEU A 292 9.18 -3.10 5.70
C LEU A 292 9.43 -4.50 6.28
N VAL A 293 9.57 -5.52 5.44
CA VAL A 293 9.87 -6.89 5.87
C VAL A 293 11.24 -6.97 6.53
N GLY A 294 12.25 -6.31 5.95
CA GLY A 294 13.59 -6.24 6.52
C GLY A 294 13.60 -5.65 7.93
N LEU A 295 12.87 -4.56 8.15
CA LEU A 295 12.74 -3.93 9.46
C LEU A 295 12.02 -4.83 10.47
N LEU A 296 10.97 -5.56 10.06
CA LEU A 296 10.32 -6.55 10.93
C LEU A 296 11.25 -7.70 11.31
N ARG A 297 12.07 -8.17 10.38
CA ARG A 297 13.09 -9.20 10.61
C ARG A 297 14.29 -8.68 11.39
N LYS A 298 14.36 -7.36 11.62
CA LYS A 298 15.47 -6.70 12.31
C LYS A 298 16.82 -6.92 11.64
N ILE A 299 16.85 -7.08 10.30
CA ILE A 299 18.09 -7.01 9.53
C ILE A 299 18.59 -5.57 9.48
N SER A 300 19.83 -5.36 9.06
CA SER A 300 20.36 -3.99 8.97
C SER A 300 19.55 -3.17 7.95
N LEU A 301 19.36 -1.86 8.23
CA LEU A 301 18.61 -0.99 7.32
C LEU A 301 19.28 -0.91 5.94
N THR A 302 20.61 -0.93 5.89
CA THR A 302 21.38 -0.96 4.64
C THR A 302 21.06 -2.21 3.82
N GLU A 303 20.96 -3.38 4.46
CA GLU A 303 20.60 -4.62 3.78
C GLU A 303 19.13 -4.58 3.29
N ALA A 304 18.20 -4.10 4.11
CA ALA A 304 16.79 -3.94 3.72
C ALA A 304 16.64 -3.00 2.51
N ILE A 305 17.39 -1.88 2.48
CA ILE A 305 17.43 -0.94 1.35
C ILE A 305 17.98 -1.60 0.10
N ASN A 306 19.08 -2.37 0.21
CA ASN A 306 19.65 -3.10 -0.93
C ASN A 306 18.66 -4.12 -1.51
N ASN A 307 17.98 -4.89 -0.67
CA ASN A 307 16.94 -5.83 -1.10
C ASN A 307 15.81 -5.09 -1.82
N GLY A 308 15.33 -3.97 -1.28
CA GLY A 308 14.34 -3.11 -1.91
C GLY A 308 14.78 -2.59 -3.28
N ALA A 309 16.01 -2.11 -3.38
CA ALA A 309 16.58 -1.63 -4.64
C ALA A 309 16.69 -2.75 -5.70
N GLN A 310 17.09 -3.95 -5.29
CA GLN A 310 17.15 -5.11 -6.19
C GLN A 310 15.77 -5.54 -6.69
N LEU A 311 14.75 -5.56 -5.82
CA LEU A 311 13.39 -5.87 -6.24
C LEU A 311 12.83 -4.77 -7.15
N ALA A 312 12.97 -3.50 -6.79
CA ALA A 312 12.55 -2.38 -7.64
C ALA A 312 13.21 -2.42 -9.03
N LYS A 313 14.52 -2.75 -9.09
CA LYS A 313 15.25 -2.95 -10.36
C LYS A 313 14.64 -4.05 -11.22
N LYS A 314 14.22 -5.19 -10.64
CA LYS A 314 13.52 -6.26 -11.38
C LYS A 314 12.16 -5.79 -11.88
N VAL A 315 11.41 -5.07 -11.05
CA VAL A 315 10.05 -4.58 -11.36
C VAL A 315 10.09 -3.61 -12.55
N ILE A 316 10.98 -2.65 -12.56
CA ILE A 316 11.07 -1.66 -13.66
C ILE A 316 11.57 -2.24 -14.99
N MET A 317 12.12 -3.46 -14.99
CA MET A 317 12.44 -4.22 -16.20
C MET A 317 11.28 -5.12 -16.66
N GLY A 318 10.17 -5.16 -15.93
CA GLY A 318 8.93 -5.83 -16.29
C GLY A 318 7.87 -4.85 -16.80
N GLN A 319 6.69 -5.36 -17.13
CA GLN A 319 5.53 -4.57 -17.55
C GLN A 319 4.43 -4.65 -16.48
N GLY A 320 3.83 -3.51 -16.14
CA GLY A 320 2.73 -3.41 -15.16
C GLY A 320 3.20 -3.32 -13.71
N ALA A 321 2.23 -3.13 -12.81
CA ALA A 321 2.50 -2.90 -11.38
C ALA A 321 2.95 -4.16 -10.63
N LEU A 322 2.49 -5.34 -11.04
CA LEU A 322 2.69 -6.61 -10.34
C LEU A 322 3.52 -7.57 -11.19
N VAL A 323 4.82 -7.50 -11.03
CA VAL A 323 5.78 -8.34 -11.77
C VAL A 323 6.15 -9.55 -10.91
N LYS A 324 5.77 -10.76 -11.35
CA LYS A 324 6.19 -11.99 -10.67
C LYS A 324 7.69 -12.17 -10.83
N SER A 325 8.40 -12.22 -9.71
CA SER A 325 9.78 -12.70 -9.70
C SER A 325 9.71 -14.23 -9.89
N ASN A 326 10.09 -14.71 -11.07
CA ASN A 326 10.37 -16.14 -11.23
C ASN A 326 11.57 -16.45 -10.32
N VAL A 327 11.29 -16.99 -9.13
CA VAL A 327 12.30 -17.63 -8.27
C VAL A 327 12.32 -19.11 -8.62
#